data_73191fda50025e36873a3c724c79b913
#
_entry.id   73191fda50025e36873a3c724c79b913
#
_cell.length_a   1.000
_cell.length_b   1.000
_cell.length_c   1.000
_cell.angle_alpha   90.00
_cell.angle_beta   90.00
_cell.angle_gamma   90.00
#
_symmetry.space_group_name_H-M   'P 1'
#
loop_
_entity.id
_entity.type
_entity.pdbx_description
1 polymer ?
#
loop_
_entity_poly.entity_id
_entity_poly.type
_entity_poly.pdbx_seq_one_letter_code
_entity_poly.pdbx_strand_id
1 'polypeptide(L)'
;PASDGMTRPDGDTGNFFMWRGSNGKFYVPGDSVPADVTALTVQWTAPTYTVTLNTNGSTINSGNVTGYTYGVGATLPTADDMTYTGHTFKGWYDNESLTGSPVTAIGGTETGNKEYWAKWEINQYTITVKPENGKADITITQDYGTAITAPADPTREGYTFMGWDTEIPTTMPAENITLKARWKDNEKPTGEIVIGTNKWQEFLNKITFGLFFKDTQEVTINAADNSGTVFISYLVTDRDLSEAELQSLVFSGYEEPFRIEPNGEYIVYAMLVDPNLNITYLRSDRVTVDNVQPVIGGIENGKTYCEAQTVTIEEKYVDTVTVNGTEVTLDENNSFTLA
;
A
#
# COMPACT_ATOMS: atom_id res chain seq x y z
N PRO A 1 9.43 65.12 42.77
CA PRO A 1 9.96 66.30 42.08
C PRO A 1 8.85 66.97 41.27
N ALA A 2 8.98 68.27 41.05
CA ALA A 2 8.03 69.03 40.24
C ALA A 2 8.68 69.36 38.86
N SER A 3 7.83 69.46 37.85
CA SER A 3 8.25 69.81 36.48
C SER A 3 7.88 71.26 36.09
N ASP A 4 7.20 71.94 36.97
CA ASP A 4 6.68 73.27 36.67
C ASP A 4 7.83 74.25 36.53
N GLY A 5 7.78 75.07 35.48
CA GLY A 5 8.80 76.14 35.23
C GLY A 5 10.10 75.63 34.59
N MET A 6 10.22 74.40 34.21
CA MET A 6 11.40 73.90 33.48
C MET A 6 11.35 74.31 32.02
N THR A 7 12.47 74.86 31.54
CA THR A 7 12.67 75.16 30.11
C THR A 7 13.59 74.16 29.50
N ARG A 8 13.23 73.66 28.29
CA ARG A 8 14.06 72.75 27.52
C ARG A 8 15.32 73.53 27.05
N PRO A 9 16.51 72.93 27.18
CA PRO A 9 17.72 73.49 26.61
C PRO A 9 17.64 73.57 25.08
N ASP A 10 18.33 74.59 24.50
CA ASP A 10 18.45 74.72 23.06
C ASP A 10 19.10 73.44 22.47
N GLY A 11 18.42 72.80 21.44
CA GLY A 11 18.87 71.61 20.81
C GLY A 11 18.25 70.30 21.34
N ASP A 12 17.56 70.28 22.47
CA ASP A 12 16.81 69.18 22.97
C ASP A 12 15.46 69.01 22.21
N THR A 13 15.03 67.76 21.98
CA THR A 13 13.78 67.45 21.35
C THR A 13 12.83 66.67 22.30
N GLY A 14 11.53 66.89 22.14
CA GLY A 14 10.51 66.18 22.96
C GLY A 14 10.00 67.05 24.13
N ASN A 15 9.03 66.50 24.88
CA ASN A 15 8.47 67.09 26.10
C ASN A 15 9.20 66.55 27.32
N PHE A 16 9.02 67.17 28.46
CA PHE A 16 9.48 66.63 29.73
C PHE A 16 8.88 65.24 29.90
N PHE A 17 9.73 64.24 30.14
CA PHE A 17 9.30 62.85 30.32
C PHE A 17 9.39 62.49 31.82
N MET A 18 10.56 62.58 32.42
CA MET A 18 10.80 62.26 33.83
C MET A 18 12.15 62.75 34.29
N TRP A 19 12.45 62.54 35.57
CA TRP A 19 13.76 62.78 36.16
C TRP A 19 14.55 61.44 36.22
N ARG A 20 15.85 61.51 35.97
CA ARG A 20 16.75 60.39 36.25
C ARG A 20 17.60 60.78 37.47
N GLY A 21 17.54 60.00 38.54
CA GLY A 21 18.33 60.14 39.73
C GLY A 21 19.78 59.70 39.56
N SER A 22 20.68 60.21 40.38
CA SER A 22 22.10 59.82 40.50
C SER A 22 22.24 58.33 40.84
N ASN A 23 21.21 57.71 41.41
CA ASN A 23 21.09 56.27 41.64
C ASN A 23 20.62 55.48 40.40
N GLY A 24 20.46 56.09 39.22
CA GLY A 24 20.04 55.51 37.96
C GLY A 24 18.53 55.23 37.84
N LYS A 25 17.71 55.49 38.88
CA LYS A 25 16.26 55.30 38.86
C LYS A 25 15.57 56.54 38.24
N PHE A 26 14.37 56.29 37.72
CA PHE A 26 13.52 57.34 37.15
C PHE A 26 12.44 57.78 38.16
N TYR A 27 12.10 59.03 38.13
CA TYR A 27 11.12 59.68 39.00
C TYR A 27 10.16 60.52 38.16
N VAL A 28 8.90 60.45 38.42
CA VAL A 28 7.88 61.29 37.79
C VAL A 28 7.47 62.42 38.74
N PRO A 29 6.79 63.47 38.26
CA PRO A 29 6.25 64.52 39.14
C PRO A 29 5.36 63.88 40.23
N GLY A 30 5.62 64.24 41.49
CA GLY A 30 4.94 63.72 42.65
C GLY A 30 5.65 62.59 43.37
N ASP A 31 6.63 61.91 42.76
CA ASP A 31 7.39 60.85 43.43
C ASP A 31 8.26 61.39 44.58
N SER A 32 8.40 60.62 45.63
CA SER A 32 9.37 60.81 46.69
C SER A 32 10.75 60.36 46.23
N VAL A 33 11.74 61.23 46.35
CA VAL A 33 13.13 60.95 45.98
C VAL A 33 13.88 60.52 47.25
N PRO A 34 14.50 59.33 47.25
CA PRO A 34 15.32 58.91 48.42
C PRO A 34 16.48 59.85 48.76
N ALA A 35 16.86 59.83 50.00
CA ALA A 35 17.89 60.76 50.50
C ALA A 35 19.31 60.55 49.94
N ASP A 36 19.55 59.34 49.37
CA ASP A 36 20.80 58.94 48.70
C ASP A 36 20.91 59.48 47.26
N VAL A 37 19.83 60.06 46.70
CA VAL A 37 19.83 60.67 45.38
C VAL A 37 20.35 62.12 45.51
N THR A 38 21.56 62.34 45.07
CA THR A 38 22.25 63.61 45.18
C THR A 38 22.01 64.54 43.99
N ALA A 39 21.50 64.01 42.86
CA ALA A 39 21.19 64.81 41.66
C ALA A 39 20.02 64.17 40.90
N LEU A 40 19.21 65.02 40.26
CA LEU A 40 18.16 64.67 39.31
C LEU A 40 18.46 65.33 37.97
N THR A 41 18.53 64.50 36.92
CA THR A 41 18.73 64.99 35.54
C THR A 41 17.42 64.87 34.79
N VAL A 42 17.01 65.90 34.10
CA VAL A 42 15.80 65.96 33.30
C VAL A 42 15.95 65.02 32.08
N GLN A 43 14.94 64.21 31.80
CA GLN A 43 14.81 63.44 30.59
C GLN A 43 13.66 63.99 29.75
N TRP A 44 13.99 64.51 28.57
CA TRP A 44 13.01 65.12 27.64
C TRP A 44 12.36 64.13 26.72
N THR A 45 13.06 62.99 26.47
CA THR A 45 12.55 61.86 25.69
C THR A 45 12.65 60.55 26.49
N ALA A 46 11.73 59.61 26.29
CA ALA A 46 11.80 58.37 26.97
C ALA A 46 13.08 57.59 26.54
N PRO A 47 13.84 57.06 27.51
CA PRO A 47 15.03 56.27 27.20
C PRO A 47 14.68 55.05 26.45
N THR A 48 15.52 54.69 25.47
CA THR A 48 15.42 53.46 24.71
C THR A 48 16.54 52.52 25.12
N TYR A 49 16.23 51.21 25.06
CA TYR A 49 17.16 50.13 25.42
C TYR A 49 17.18 49.09 24.33
N THR A 50 18.29 48.41 24.17
CA THR A 50 18.42 47.32 23.20
C THR A 50 17.84 46.00 23.74
N VAL A 51 17.35 45.20 22.83
CA VAL A 51 16.93 43.82 23.10
C VAL A 51 17.71 42.90 22.19
N THR A 52 18.30 41.85 22.78
CA THR A 52 18.95 40.77 22.06
C THR A 52 18.11 39.49 22.24
N LEU A 53 17.72 38.87 21.16
CA LEU A 53 17.00 37.62 21.16
C LEU A 53 17.90 36.49 20.62
N ASN A 54 18.36 35.63 21.52
CA ASN A 54 19.15 34.42 21.19
C ASN A 54 18.17 33.28 20.82
N THR A 55 18.03 33.02 19.55
CA THR A 55 17.01 32.09 19.03
C THR A 55 17.34 30.62 19.20
N ASN A 56 18.59 30.29 19.60
CA ASN A 56 19.08 28.91 19.78
C ASN A 56 18.83 28.01 18.55
N GLY A 57 19.12 28.55 17.34
CA GLY A 57 19.04 27.81 16.07
C GLY A 57 17.72 27.98 15.30
N SER A 58 16.75 28.71 15.86
CA SER A 58 15.47 29.00 15.19
C SER A 58 15.48 30.27 14.37
N THR A 59 14.43 30.49 13.60
CA THR A 59 14.19 31.72 12.83
C THR A 59 13.00 32.49 13.39
N ILE A 60 13.14 33.81 13.59
CA ILE A 60 12.04 34.72 13.86
C ILE A 60 11.49 35.20 12.53
N ASN A 61 10.24 34.85 12.20
CA ASN A 61 9.57 35.22 10.94
C ASN A 61 8.86 36.57 11.05
N SER A 62 8.35 36.91 12.25
CA SER A 62 7.65 38.17 12.53
C SER A 62 7.87 38.59 13.97
N GLY A 63 7.50 39.82 14.31
CA GLY A 63 7.54 40.32 15.71
C GLY A 63 8.94 40.46 16.32
N ASN A 64 10.02 40.44 15.52
CA ASN A 64 11.38 40.61 16.05
C ASN A 64 11.53 41.94 16.79
N VAL A 65 12.05 41.88 18.02
CA VAL A 65 12.22 43.00 18.91
C VAL A 65 13.72 43.25 19.11
N THR A 66 14.20 44.40 18.65
CA THR A 66 15.61 44.84 18.81
C THR A 66 15.79 45.93 19.84
N GLY A 67 14.69 46.49 20.34
CA GLY A 67 14.72 47.50 21.36
C GLY A 67 13.34 47.81 21.95
N TYR A 68 13.32 48.57 23.05
CA TYR A 68 12.10 49.04 23.69
C TYR A 68 12.28 50.41 24.28
N THR A 69 11.17 51.10 24.49
CA THR A 69 11.16 52.46 25.09
C THR A 69 10.54 52.39 26.46
N TYR A 70 11.17 53.05 27.43
CA TYR A 70 10.59 53.22 28.76
C TYR A 70 9.20 53.88 28.67
N GLY A 71 8.25 53.41 29.44
CA GLY A 71 6.85 53.81 29.38
C GLY A 71 6.00 53.02 28.40
N VAL A 72 6.60 52.27 27.48
CA VAL A 72 5.90 51.48 26.46
C VAL A 72 6.13 49.98 26.65
N GLY A 73 7.38 49.59 26.82
CA GLY A 73 7.77 48.15 26.84
C GLY A 73 7.82 47.55 25.44
N ALA A 74 7.79 46.21 25.39
CA ALA A 74 7.70 45.45 24.13
C ALA A 74 7.14 44.05 24.38
N THR A 75 6.41 43.50 23.39
CA THR A 75 5.97 42.09 23.38
C THR A 75 7.00 41.26 22.65
N LEU A 76 7.43 40.14 23.25
CA LEU A 76 8.38 39.23 22.62
C LEU A 76 7.67 38.33 21.61
N PRO A 77 8.40 37.83 20.57
CA PRO A 77 7.85 36.90 19.60
C PRO A 77 7.23 35.65 20.26
N THR A 78 6.12 35.18 19.72
CA THR A 78 5.40 34.01 20.18
C THR A 78 5.79 32.77 19.37
N ALA A 79 5.20 31.61 19.67
CA ALA A 79 5.38 30.39 18.89
C ALA A 79 5.00 30.57 17.41
N ASP A 80 3.96 31.37 17.13
CA ASP A 80 3.48 31.61 15.76
C ASP A 80 4.43 32.49 14.95
N ASP A 81 5.28 33.26 15.63
CA ASP A 81 6.26 34.16 15.04
C ASP A 81 7.58 33.44 14.70
N MET A 82 7.75 32.18 15.12
CA MET A 82 9.04 31.50 15.09
C MET A 82 8.93 30.14 14.42
N THR A 83 10.00 29.73 13.75
CA THR A 83 10.12 28.37 13.18
C THR A 83 11.43 27.72 13.62
N TYR A 84 11.29 26.46 14.07
CA TYR A 84 12.39 25.54 14.29
C TYR A 84 11.89 24.13 13.99
N THR A 85 12.25 23.61 12.80
CA THR A 85 11.78 22.32 12.33
C THR A 85 12.00 21.22 13.38
N GLY A 86 10.97 20.43 13.64
CA GLY A 86 11.04 19.33 14.60
C GLY A 86 11.11 19.74 16.07
N HIS A 87 10.85 21.01 16.40
CA HIS A 87 10.89 21.52 17.77
C HIS A 87 9.65 22.33 18.11
N THR A 88 9.30 22.36 19.39
CA THR A 88 8.21 23.14 19.96
C THR A 88 8.78 24.27 20.84
N PHE A 89 8.38 25.52 20.57
CA PHE A 89 8.78 26.66 21.37
C PHE A 89 8.18 26.61 22.77
N LYS A 90 9.02 26.79 23.80
CA LYS A 90 8.63 26.77 25.22
C LYS A 90 8.71 28.14 25.90
N GLY A 91 9.16 29.17 25.20
CA GLY A 91 9.22 30.54 25.69
C GLY A 91 10.60 31.15 25.68
N TRP A 92 10.64 32.44 25.95
CA TRP A 92 11.87 33.20 26.16
C TRP A 92 12.28 33.19 27.63
N TYR A 93 13.56 33.07 27.92
CA TYR A 93 14.13 33.09 29.26
C TYR A 93 15.15 34.24 29.37
N ASP A 94 15.22 34.88 30.54
CA ASP A 94 16.14 35.98 30.84
C ASP A 94 17.55 35.50 31.25
N ASN A 95 17.82 34.22 31.03
CA ASN A 95 19.13 33.62 31.35
C ASN A 95 19.43 32.47 30.36
N GLU A 96 20.72 32.27 30.05
CA GLU A 96 21.23 31.23 29.16
C GLU A 96 20.97 29.83 29.66
N SER A 97 20.83 29.64 30.99
CA SER A 97 20.53 28.34 31.59
C SER A 97 19.06 27.87 31.37
N LEU A 98 18.22 28.73 30.79
CA LEU A 98 16.80 28.45 30.49
C LEU A 98 16.00 27.98 31.70
N THR A 99 16.28 28.58 32.87
CA THR A 99 15.66 28.29 34.17
C THR A 99 14.68 29.39 34.58
N GLY A 100 13.76 29.06 35.51
CA GLY A 100 12.73 29.99 35.96
C GLY A 100 11.45 29.93 35.10
N SER A 101 10.73 31.05 35.03
CA SER A 101 9.51 31.19 34.23
C SER A 101 9.79 31.88 32.91
N PRO A 102 9.11 31.50 31.82
CA PRO A 102 9.27 32.21 30.56
C PRO A 102 8.74 33.63 30.60
N VAL A 103 9.40 34.51 29.84
CA VAL A 103 9.05 35.92 29.68
C VAL A 103 8.31 36.12 28.37
N THR A 104 7.19 36.85 28.38
CA THR A 104 6.38 37.10 27.17
C THR A 104 6.44 38.57 26.72
N ALA A 105 6.83 39.45 27.60
CA ALA A 105 6.90 40.89 27.32
C ALA A 105 7.90 41.58 28.24
N ILE A 106 8.39 42.74 27.81
CA ILE A 106 9.17 43.69 28.60
C ILE A 106 8.18 44.75 29.12
N GLY A 107 8.08 44.87 30.42
CA GLY A 107 7.18 45.84 31.05
C GLY A 107 7.61 47.30 30.75
N GLY A 108 6.63 48.23 30.74
CA GLY A 108 6.88 49.61 30.45
C GLY A 108 7.77 50.33 31.50
N THR A 109 7.91 49.78 32.69
CA THR A 109 8.79 50.35 33.75
C THR A 109 10.18 49.71 33.82
N GLU A 110 10.45 48.74 32.93
CA GLU A 110 11.76 48.11 32.87
C GLU A 110 12.82 49.05 32.34
N THR A 111 14.06 48.85 32.78
CA THR A 111 15.21 49.64 32.39
C THR A 111 16.40 48.77 32.02
N GLY A 112 17.35 49.32 31.23
CA GLY A 112 18.56 48.64 30.79
C GLY A 112 18.35 47.73 29.60
N ASN A 113 19.45 47.38 28.97
CA ASN A 113 19.43 46.43 27.85
C ASN A 113 18.97 45.05 28.33
N LYS A 114 18.24 44.34 27.48
CA LYS A 114 17.70 43.03 27.77
C LYS A 114 18.27 41.99 26.83
N GLU A 115 18.43 40.81 27.33
CA GLU A 115 18.86 39.65 26.56
C GLU A 115 17.99 38.44 26.95
N TYR A 116 17.48 37.73 25.95
CA TYR A 116 16.60 36.57 26.13
C TYR A 116 17.05 35.40 25.27
N TRP A 117 16.83 34.18 25.77
CA TRP A 117 17.17 32.93 25.11
C TRP A 117 15.90 32.12 24.88
N ALA A 118 15.73 31.66 23.64
CA ALA A 118 14.60 30.78 23.27
C ALA A 118 14.83 29.39 23.80
N LYS A 119 13.84 28.82 24.48
CA LYS A 119 13.80 27.41 24.88
C LYS A 119 12.98 26.61 23.91
N TRP A 120 13.54 25.49 23.47
CA TRP A 120 12.92 24.57 22.55
C TRP A 120 12.86 23.16 23.13
N GLU A 121 11.82 22.44 22.83
CA GLU A 121 11.66 21.00 23.10
C GLU A 121 11.66 20.25 21.79
N ILE A 122 12.47 19.21 21.68
CA ILE A 122 12.50 18.35 20.51
C ILE A 122 11.21 17.52 20.43
N ASN A 123 10.61 17.44 19.25
CA ASN A 123 9.38 16.70 19.03
C ASN A 123 9.68 15.23 18.70
N GLN A 124 8.78 14.36 19.09
CA GLN A 124 8.79 12.96 18.70
C GLN A 124 7.84 12.74 17.53
N TYR A 125 8.26 11.90 16.60
CA TYR A 125 7.46 11.47 15.46
C TYR A 125 7.45 9.96 15.36
N THR A 126 6.47 9.42 14.62
CA THR A 126 6.22 7.99 14.52
C THR A 126 6.28 7.54 13.07
N ILE A 127 7.04 6.47 12.83
CA ILE A 127 6.98 5.69 11.61
C ILE A 127 6.12 4.45 11.87
N THR A 128 5.01 4.31 11.13
CA THR A 128 4.17 3.12 11.14
C THR A 128 4.58 2.22 9.98
N VAL A 129 5.07 1.02 10.30
CA VAL A 129 5.48 0.02 9.31
C VAL A 129 4.38 -1.02 9.18
N LYS A 130 3.78 -1.11 7.98
CA LYS A 130 2.72 -2.05 7.63
C LYS A 130 3.29 -3.18 6.78
N PRO A 131 3.51 -4.37 7.36
CA PRO A 131 4.09 -5.49 6.63
C PRO A 131 3.14 -6.12 5.60
N GLU A 132 1.83 -5.82 5.66
CA GLU A 132 0.80 -6.31 4.72
C GLU A 132 0.85 -7.84 4.52
N ASN A 133 1.18 -8.58 5.59
CA ASN A 133 1.34 -10.04 5.61
C ASN A 133 0.47 -10.73 6.68
N GLY A 134 -0.56 -10.02 7.18
CA GLY A 134 -1.45 -10.48 8.24
C GLY A 134 -0.89 -10.34 9.66
N LYS A 135 0.36 -9.88 9.83
CA LYS A 135 0.93 -9.54 11.14
C LYS A 135 0.60 -8.10 11.52
N ALA A 136 0.74 -7.81 12.82
CA ALA A 136 0.50 -6.47 13.35
C ALA A 136 1.49 -5.43 12.78
N ASP A 137 1.04 -4.18 12.69
CA ASP A 137 1.87 -3.04 12.36
C ASP A 137 2.96 -2.84 13.42
N ILE A 138 4.12 -2.36 12.98
CA ILE A 138 5.24 -2.00 13.84
C ILE A 138 5.32 -0.47 13.91
N THR A 139 5.50 0.08 15.11
CA THR A 139 5.66 1.52 15.31
C THR A 139 7.07 1.83 15.83
N ILE A 140 7.70 2.85 15.24
CA ILE A 140 9.01 3.38 15.66
C ILE A 140 8.78 4.84 16.02
N THR A 141 8.85 5.17 17.31
CA THR A 141 8.68 6.55 17.79
C THR A 141 10.02 7.04 18.36
N GLN A 142 10.51 8.15 17.84
CA GLN A 142 11.81 8.71 18.20
C GLN A 142 11.80 10.24 18.09
N ASP A 143 12.78 10.88 18.71
CA ASP A 143 13.01 12.31 18.58
C ASP A 143 13.40 12.68 17.13
N TYR A 144 12.93 13.84 16.68
CA TYR A 144 13.29 14.39 15.38
C TYR A 144 14.81 14.36 15.14
N GLY A 145 15.21 13.99 13.93
CA GLY A 145 16.61 13.98 13.49
C GLY A 145 17.45 12.82 14.04
N THR A 146 16.92 11.97 14.92
CA THR A 146 17.66 10.79 15.42
C THR A 146 17.75 9.70 14.33
N ALA A 147 18.83 8.95 14.32
CA ALA A 147 19.05 7.88 13.34
C ALA A 147 18.01 6.78 13.48
N ILE A 148 17.49 6.30 12.34
CA ILE A 148 16.52 5.21 12.27
C ILE A 148 17.26 3.91 11.93
N THR A 149 16.96 2.85 12.69
CA THR A 149 17.31 1.49 12.29
C THR A 149 16.20 0.97 11.38
N ALA A 150 16.56 0.65 10.14
CA ALA A 150 15.60 0.10 9.18
C ALA A 150 14.94 -1.17 9.74
N PRO A 151 13.61 -1.34 9.60
CA PRO A 151 12.94 -2.58 9.96
C PRO A 151 13.47 -3.72 9.09
N ALA A 152 13.50 -4.94 9.66
CA ALA A 152 13.84 -6.13 8.87
C ALA A 152 12.79 -6.37 7.79
N ASP A 153 13.23 -6.94 6.66
CA ASP A 153 12.34 -7.32 5.58
C ASP A 153 11.29 -8.32 6.08
N PRO A 154 10.01 -8.07 5.85
CA PRO A 154 8.95 -8.98 6.24
C PRO A 154 8.94 -10.22 5.33
N THR A 155 8.31 -11.30 5.80
CA THR A 155 8.07 -12.51 5.01
C THR A 155 6.58 -12.76 4.88
N ARG A 156 6.15 -13.25 3.71
CA ARG A 156 4.78 -13.69 3.43
C ARG A 156 4.85 -14.93 2.55
N GLU A 157 4.17 -16.02 2.98
CA GLU A 157 4.12 -17.27 2.24
C GLU A 157 3.50 -17.06 0.85
N GLY A 158 4.09 -17.65 -0.17
CA GLY A 158 3.67 -17.49 -1.57
C GLY A 158 4.08 -16.17 -2.22
N TYR A 159 4.71 -15.24 -1.50
CA TYR A 159 5.05 -13.91 -2.02
C TYR A 159 6.53 -13.57 -1.87
N THR A 160 7.03 -12.76 -2.79
CA THR A 160 8.35 -12.12 -2.68
C THR A 160 8.20 -10.67 -2.23
N PHE A 161 8.94 -10.26 -1.19
CA PHE A 161 9.01 -8.88 -0.76
C PHE A 161 9.71 -8.02 -1.83
N MET A 162 9.05 -6.94 -2.26
CA MET A 162 9.51 -6.04 -3.32
C MET A 162 9.98 -4.68 -2.79
N GLY A 163 10.21 -4.58 -1.48
CA GLY A 163 10.55 -3.32 -0.82
C GLY A 163 9.31 -2.61 -0.26
N TRP A 164 9.56 -1.43 0.28
CA TRP A 164 8.53 -0.55 0.83
C TRP A 164 7.98 0.37 -0.26
N ASP A 165 6.76 0.88 -0.08
CA ASP A 165 6.12 1.82 -1.01
C ASP A 165 6.79 3.20 -0.99
N THR A 166 7.49 3.51 0.09
CA THR A 166 8.21 4.76 0.31
C THR A 166 9.64 4.45 0.81
N GLU A 167 10.60 5.26 0.45
CA GLU A 167 11.98 5.11 0.94
C GLU A 167 12.04 5.30 2.46
N ILE A 168 12.79 4.44 3.14
CA ILE A 168 13.00 4.54 4.58
C ILE A 168 13.96 5.70 4.85
N PRO A 169 13.55 6.74 5.59
CA PRO A 169 14.46 7.83 5.91
C PRO A 169 15.59 7.36 6.83
N THR A 170 16.76 7.94 6.68
CA THR A 170 17.94 7.64 7.52
C THR A 170 17.82 8.23 8.92
N THR A 171 17.04 9.31 9.07
CA THR A 171 16.78 10.00 10.34
C THR A 171 15.30 10.30 10.48
N MET A 172 14.80 10.41 11.72
CA MET A 172 13.39 10.69 12.00
C MET A 172 12.96 12.03 11.39
N PRO A 173 12.00 12.04 10.45
CA PRO A 173 11.51 13.27 9.84
C PRO A 173 10.64 14.08 10.80
N ALA A 174 10.35 15.35 10.45
CA ALA A 174 9.48 16.22 11.24
C ALA A 174 7.98 15.98 10.96
N GLU A 175 7.61 14.75 10.65
CA GLU A 175 6.24 14.31 10.40
C GLU A 175 6.09 12.82 10.67
N ASN A 176 4.84 12.39 10.90
CA ASN A 176 4.53 10.96 10.98
C ASN A 176 4.40 10.38 9.58
N ILE A 177 5.05 9.24 9.34
CA ILE A 177 5.01 8.55 8.04
C ILE A 177 4.55 7.10 8.19
N THR A 178 4.05 6.54 7.09
CA THR A 178 3.67 5.13 7.00
C THR A 178 4.42 4.47 5.85
N LEU A 179 5.03 3.31 6.13
CA LEU A 179 5.69 2.46 5.15
C LEU A 179 4.82 1.22 4.95
N LYS A 180 4.48 0.89 3.70
CA LYS A 180 3.73 -0.32 3.36
C LYS A 180 4.60 -1.26 2.55
N ALA A 181 4.62 -2.54 2.92
CA ALA A 181 5.30 -3.56 2.16
C ALA A 181 4.62 -3.78 0.81
N ARG A 182 5.41 -3.90 -0.25
CA ARG A 182 4.96 -4.33 -1.58
C ARG A 182 5.32 -5.79 -1.79
N TRP A 183 4.37 -6.55 -2.31
CA TRP A 183 4.49 -7.99 -2.51
C TRP A 183 4.28 -8.34 -3.96
N LYS A 184 5.09 -9.29 -4.45
CA LYS A 184 4.86 -9.97 -5.72
C LYS A 184 4.40 -11.39 -5.40
N ASP A 185 3.27 -11.80 -5.95
CA ASP A 185 2.79 -13.15 -5.88
C ASP A 185 3.63 -14.08 -6.75
N ASN A 186 4.00 -15.24 -6.21
CA ASN A 186 4.77 -16.27 -6.90
C ASN A 186 4.00 -17.60 -7.01
N GLU A 187 2.84 -17.70 -6.38
CA GLU A 187 2.02 -18.88 -6.49
C GLU A 187 1.33 -18.90 -7.84
N LYS A 188 1.18 -20.11 -8.40
CA LYS A 188 0.44 -20.30 -9.64
C LYS A 188 -1.00 -20.65 -9.30
N PRO A 189 -1.97 -20.18 -10.09
CA PRO A 189 -3.35 -20.57 -9.90
C PRO A 189 -3.52 -22.10 -10.06
N THR A 190 -4.46 -22.64 -9.31
CA THR A 190 -4.84 -24.05 -9.33
C THR A 190 -6.24 -24.21 -9.89
N GLY A 191 -6.59 -25.39 -10.39
CA GLY A 191 -7.93 -25.62 -10.89
C GLY A 191 -8.15 -27.03 -11.41
N GLU A 192 -9.34 -27.27 -11.95
CA GLU A 192 -9.75 -28.53 -12.56
C GLU A 192 -10.68 -28.27 -13.75
N ILE A 193 -10.66 -29.21 -14.70
CA ILE A 193 -11.60 -29.26 -15.81
C ILE A 193 -12.56 -30.43 -15.53
N VAL A 194 -13.86 -30.14 -15.47
CA VAL A 194 -14.91 -31.12 -15.23
C VAL A 194 -15.73 -31.28 -16.52
N ILE A 195 -15.82 -32.49 -17.03
CA ILE A 195 -16.60 -32.81 -18.22
C ILE A 195 -17.77 -33.74 -17.82
N GLY A 196 -18.99 -33.25 -18.03
CA GLY A 196 -20.22 -33.94 -17.62
C GLY A 196 -20.57 -33.75 -16.15
N THR A 197 -21.80 -34.05 -15.79
CA THR A 197 -22.37 -33.80 -14.46
C THR A 197 -22.30 -34.97 -13.50
N ASN A 198 -21.89 -36.18 -13.96
CA ASN A 198 -22.00 -37.42 -13.20
C ASN A 198 -20.64 -38.04 -12.88
N LYS A 199 -20.11 -37.73 -11.71
CA LYS A 199 -18.85 -38.32 -11.18
C LYS A 199 -18.86 -39.87 -11.16
N TRP A 200 -20.02 -40.49 -11.12
CA TRP A 200 -20.15 -41.94 -11.14
C TRP A 200 -19.94 -42.52 -12.54
N GLN A 201 -20.46 -41.87 -13.58
CA GLN A 201 -20.20 -42.26 -14.98
C GLN A 201 -18.72 -42.00 -15.34
N GLU A 202 -18.12 -40.91 -14.89
CA GLU A 202 -16.70 -40.65 -15.04
C GLU A 202 -15.84 -41.74 -14.39
N PHE A 203 -16.20 -42.21 -13.20
CA PHE A 203 -15.55 -43.32 -12.51
C PHE A 203 -15.67 -44.64 -13.28
N LEU A 204 -16.85 -44.96 -13.77
CA LEU A 204 -17.08 -46.17 -14.54
C LEU A 204 -16.34 -46.15 -15.90
N ASN A 205 -16.34 -45.03 -16.59
CA ASN A 205 -15.66 -44.85 -17.86
C ASN A 205 -14.13 -44.97 -17.72
N LYS A 206 -13.56 -44.40 -16.64
CA LYS A 206 -12.12 -44.53 -16.33
C LYS A 206 -11.63 -45.96 -16.11
N ILE A 207 -12.50 -46.87 -15.66
CA ILE A 207 -12.16 -48.29 -15.43
C ILE A 207 -12.17 -49.08 -16.73
N THR A 208 -12.94 -48.62 -17.74
CA THR A 208 -13.20 -49.43 -18.94
C THR A 208 -12.35 -49.05 -20.14
N PHE A 209 -12.30 -47.83 -20.66
CA PHE A 209 -11.57 -47.50 -21.90
C PHE A 209 -11.43 -45.98 -22.17
N GLY A 210 -11.55 -45.15 -21.15
CA GLY A 210 -11.59 -43.70 -21.28
C GLY A 210 -12.99 -43.14 -21.11
N LEU A 211 -13.15 -41.83 -21.31
CA LEU A 211 -14.44 -41.15 -21.12
C LEU A 211 -15.25 -41.20 -22.41
N PHE A 212 -16.21 -42.11 -22.46
CA PHE A 212 -17.17 -42.21 -23.58
C PHE A 212 -18.55 -41.72 -23.15
N PHE A 213 -19.12 -40.82 -23.94
CA PHE A 213 -20.46 -40.29 -23.73
C PHE A 213 -21.28 -40.39 -25.01
N LYS A 214 -22.57 -40.62 -24.87
CA LYS A 214 -23.51 -40.66 -26.00
C LYS A 214 -24.04 -39.27 -26.36
N ASP A 215 -24.24 -38.41 -25.34
CA ASP A 215 -24.91 -37.15 -25.50
C ASP A 215 -23.90 -36.00 -25.31
N THR A 216 -24.24 -34.79 -25.80
CA THR A 216 -23.53 -33.55 -25.57
C THR A 216 -23.11 -33.42 -24.10
N GLN A 217 -21.85 -33.07 -23.85
CA GLN A 217 -21.30 -32.90 -22.51
C GLN A 217 -21.05 -31.42 -22.21
N GLU A 218 -21.38 -31.04 -21.00
CA GLU A 218 -21.03 -29.72 -20.46
C GLU A 218 -19.62 -29.75 -19.88
N VAL A 219 -18.83 -28.73 -20.17
CA VAL A 219 -17.47 -28.54 -19.65
C VAL A 219 -17.47 -27.35 -18.70
N THR A 220 -17.07 -27.62 -17.46
CA THR A 220 -16.88 -26.62 -16.42
C THR A 220 -15.41 -26.53 -16.04
N ILE A 221 -14.87 -25.32 -15.92
CA ILE A 221 -13.50 -25.08 -15.46
C ILE A 221 -13.57 -24.32 -14.14
N ASN A 222 -13.07 -24.95 -13.09
CA ASN A 222 -12.95 -24.34 -11.77
C ASN A 222 -11.51 -23.91 -11.54
N ALA A 223 -11.30 -22.73 -10.99
CA ALA A 223 -9.97 -22.22 -10.66
C ALA A 223 -9.98 -21.43 -9.35
N ALA A 224 -8.85 -21.44 -8.67
CA ALA A 224 -8.61 -20.69 -7.45
C ALA A 224 -7.15 -20.25 -7.38
N ASP A 225 -6.93 -19.12 -6.70
CA ASP A 225 -5.63 -18.55 -6.46
C ASP A 225 -5.61 -17.78 -5.14
N ASN A 226 -4.44 -17.66 -4.51
CA ASN A 226 -4.25 -16.90 -3.27
C ASN A 226 -4.48 -15.39 -3.43
N SER A 227 -4.40 -14.84 -4.66
CA SER A 227 -4.75 -13.46 -5.00
C SER A 227 -6.27 -13.21 -5.03
N GLY A 228 -7.08 -14.29 -5.04
CA GLY A 228 -8.52 -14.26 -5.15
C GLY A 228 -9.06 -13.99 -6.54
N THR A 229 -8.22 -13.85 -7.56
CA THR A 229 -8.62 -13.60 -8.95
C THR A 229 -7.85 -14.52 -9.90
N VAL A 230 -8.58 -15.20 -10.80
CA VAL A 230 -8.00 -16.01 -11.87
C VAL A 230 -8.70 -15.69 -13.19
N PHE A 231 -7.91 -15.38 -14.21
CA PHE A 231 -8.38 -15.29 -15.59
C PHE A 231 -8.31 -16.67 -16.22
N ILE A 232 -9.43 -17.15 -16.73
CA ILE A 232 -9.55 -18.49 -17.30
C ILE A 232 -9.76 -18.35 -18.80
N SER A 233 -9.00 -19.15 -19.55
CA SER A 233 -9.23 -19.34 -20.99
C SER A 233 -9.06 -20.81 -21.36
N TYR A 234 -9.66 -21.25 -22.46
CA TYR A 234 -9.68 -22.64 -22.84
C TYR A 234 -9.41 -22.86 -24.32
N LEU A 235 -9.00 -24.09 -24.65
CA LEU A 235 -8.82 -24.60 -26.00
C LEU A 235 -9.34 -26.02 -26.06
N VAL A 236 -10.13 -26.36 -27.10
CA VAL A 236 -10.59 -27.71 -27.37
C VAL A 236 -9.85 -28.25 -28.60
N THR A 237 -9.33 -29.48 -28.52
CA THR A 237 -8.59 -30.15 -29.59
C THR A 237 -8.85 -31.67 -29.59
N ASP A 238 -8.48 -32.36 -30.65
CA ASP A 238 -8.54 -33.78 -30.78
C ASP A 238 -7.20 -34.50 -30.56
N ARG A 239 -6.12 -33.73 -30.34
CA ARG A 239 -4.75 -34.24 -30.13
C ARG A 239 -4.08 -33.69 -28.90
N ASP A 240 -3.10 -34.44 -28.43
CA ASP A 240 -2.24 -33.95 -27.34
C ASP A 240 -1.36 -32.79 -27.82
N LEU A 241 -1.20 -31.79 -26.95
CA LEU A 241 -0.37 -30.60 -27.17
C LEU A 241 0.76 -30.59 -26.15
N SER A 242 1.95 -30.26 -26.63
CA SER A 242 3.10 -29.96 -25.77
C SER A 242 2.96 -28.57 -25.12
N GLU A 243 3.69 -28.34 -24.04
CA GLU A 243 3.71 -27.03 -23.38
C GLU A 243 4.16 -25.89 -24.32
N ALA A 244 5.13 -26.16 -25.20
CA ALA A 244 5.58 -25.18 -26.20
C ALA A 244 4.46 -24.81 -27.20
N GLU A 245 3.63 -25.78 -27.59
CA GLU A 245 2.47 -25.53 -28.45
C GLU A 245 1.41 -24.72 -27.70
N LEU A 246 1.11 -25.07 -26.43
CA LEU A 246 0.15 -24.33 -25.60
C LEU A 246 0.53 -22.84 -25.44
N GLN A 247 1.83 -22.53 -25.31
CA GLN A 247 2.33 -21.16 -25.22
C GLN A 247 2.17 -20.36 -26.51
N SER A 248 2.03 -21.03 -27.66
CA SER A 248 1.93 -20.40 -28.99
C SER A 248 0.51 -20.29 -29.52
N LEU A 249 -0.45 -21.01 -28.94
CA LEU A 249 -1.83 -21.08 -29.42
C LEU A 249 -2.69 -19.98 -28.77
N VAL A 250 -3.78 -19.66 -29.47
CA VAL A 250 -4.79 -18.71 -28.99
C VAL A 250 -5.86 -19.46 -28.24
N PHE A 251 -6.11 -19.09 -27.00
CA PHE A 251 -7.16 -19.60 -26.15
C PHE A 251 -8.39 -18.69 -26.20
N SER A 252 -9.58 -19.29 -26.12
CA SER A 252 -10.85 -18.57 -25.99
C SER A 252 -11.09 -18.20 -24.52
N GLY A 253 -11.63 -17.01 -24.22
CA GLY A 253 -12.01 -16.65 -22.86
C GLY A 253 -13.11 -17.56 -22.32
N TYR A 254 -13.01 -17.92 -21.03
CA TYR A 254 -14.01 -18.73 -20.33
C TYR A 254 -14.79 -17.84 -19.37
N GLU A 255 -16.08 -17.63 -19.66
CA GLU A 255 -16.98 -16.85 -18.80
C GLU A 255 -18.06 -17.73 -18.16
N GLU A 256 -18.48 -18.79 -18.87
CA GLU A 256 -19.51 -19.74 -18.45
C GLU A 256 -19.23 -21.15 -19.00
N PRO A 257 -19.85 -22.21 -18.43
CA PRO A 257 -19.72 -23.57 -18.95
C PRO A 257 -20.11 -23.66 -20.43
N PHE A 258 -19.33 -24.38 -21.21
CA PHE A 258 -19.56 -24.64 -22.63
C PHE A 258 -19.84 -26.11 -22.93
N ARG A 259 -20.20 -26.41 -24.17
CA ARG A 259 -20.58 -27.78 -24.55
C ARG A 259 -19.68 -28.33 -25.63
N ILE A 260 -19.41 -29.65 -25.53
CA ILE A 260 -18.80 -30.47 -26.57
C ILE A 260 -19.87 -31.38 -27.17
N GLU A 261 -19.94 -31.37 -28.51
CA GLU A 261 -21.00 -32.02 -29.24
C GLU A 261 -20.64 -33.49 -29.63
N PRO A 262 -21.62 -34.35 -29.93
CA PRO A 262 -21.36 -35.72 -30.36
C PRO A 262 -20.55 -35.82 -31.67
N ASN A 263 -19.98 -37.02 -31.87
CA ASN A 263 -19.24 -37.46 -33.04
C ASN A 263 -17.82 -36.89 -33.15
N GLY A 264 -17.16 -36.76 -32.00
CA GLY A 264 -15.78 -36.30 -31.90
C GLY A 264 -15.01 -36.85 -30.71
N GLU A 265 -13.70 -36.71 -30.81
CA GLU A 265 -12.77 -36.90 -29.71
C GLU A 265 -12.28 -35.51 -29.26
N TYR A 266 -12.21 -35.32 -27.95
CA TYR A 266 -11.92 -34.01 -27.37
C TYR A 266 -10.92 -34.14 -26.24
N ILE A 267 -9.97 -33.21 -26.21
CA ILE A 267 -9.14 -32.86 -25.07
C ILE A 267 -9.35 -31.38 -24.83
N VAL A 268 -9.70 -31.03 -23.62
CA VAL A 268 -9.84 -29.62 -23.21
C VAL A 268 -8.58 -29.21 -22.46
N TYR A 269 -7.97 -28.11 -22.89
CA TYR A 269 -6.92 -27.43 -22.17
C TYR A 269 -7.49 -26.15 -21.57
N ALA A 270 -7.07 -25.83 -20.35
CA ALA A 270 -7.34 -24.52 -19.75
C ALA A 270 -6.03 -23.83 -19.40
N MET A 271 -5.96 -22.55 -19.66
CA MET A 271 -4.90 -21.67 -19.22
C MET A 271 -5.46 -20.78 -18.13
N LEU A 272 -4.90 -20.91 -16.94
CA LEU A 272 -5.23 -20.13 -15.75
C LEU A 272 -4.13 -19.09 -15.54
N VAL A 273 -4.50 -17.83 -15.39
CA VAL A 273 -3.55 -16.72 -15.21
C VAL A 273 -3.99 -15.85 -14.04
N ASP A 274 -3.11 -15.59 -13.08
CA ASP A 274 -3.36 -14.65 -12.00
C ASP A 274 -3.01 -13.19 -12.40
N PRO A 275 -3.31 -12.18 -11.56
CA PRO A 275 -2.93 -10.79 -11.82
C PRO A 275 -1.41 -10.53 -11.88
N ASN A 276 -0.58 -11.42 -11.32
CA ASN A 276 0.88 -11.35 -11.34
C ASN A 276 1.51 -12.09 -12.52
N LEU A 277 0.66 -12.62 -13.44
CA LEU A 277 1.05 -13.37 -14.63
C LEU A 277 1.68 -14.74 -14.31
N ASN A 278 1.38 -15.34 -13.16
CA ASN A 278 1.68 -16.75 -12.95
C ASN A 278 0.68 -17.59 -13.73
N ILE A 279 1.18 -18.60 -14.45
CA ILE A 279 0.39 -19.37 -15.41
C ILE A 279 0.39 -20.85 -15.02
N THR A 280 -0.80 -21.46 -15.08
CA THR A 280 -1.02 -22.90 -15.00
C THR A 280 -1.77 -23.36 -16.24
N TYR A 281 -1.30 -24.44 -16.86
CA TYR A 281 -2.03 -25.16 -17.90
C TYR A 281 -2.64 -26.43 -17.32
N LEU A 282 -3.95 -26.59 -17.52
CA LEU A 282 -4.68 -27.80 -17.20
C LEU A 282 -4.96 -28.58 -18.49
N ARG A 283 -5.07 -29.89 -18.37
CA ARG A 283 -5.47 -30.80 -19.44
C ARG A 283 -6.53 -31.75 -18.89
N SER A 284 -7.63 -31.92 -19.61
CA SER A 284 -8.62 -32.97 -19.33
C SER A 284 -8.11 -34.35 -19.77
N ASP A 285 -8.74 -35.42 -19.30
CA ASP A 285 -8.67 -36.70 -19.98
C ASP A 285 -9.22 -36.52 -21.40
N ARG A 286 -8.87 -37.47 -22.31
CA ARG A 286 -9.48 -37.56 -23.64
C ARG A 286 -10.90 -38.02 -23.49
N VAL A 287 -11.82 -37.33 -24.14
CA VAL A 287 -13.26 -37.65 -24.11
C VAL A 287 -13.73 -37.96 -25.53
N THR A 288 -14.41 -39.06 -25.69
CA THR A 288 -15.13 -39.42 -26.93
C THR A 288 -16.61 -39.19 -26.70
N VAL A 289 -17.23 -38.40 -27.54
CA VAL A 289 -18.69 -38.24 -27.57
C VAL A 289 -19.20 -38.78 -28.89
N ASP A 290 -19.96 -39.86 -28.85
CA ASP A 290 -20.43 -40.52 -30.04
C ASP A 290 -21.88 -41.03 -29.89
N ASN A 291 -22.74 -40.58 -30.77
CA ASN A 291 -24.14 -41.02 -30.85
C ASN A 291 -24.50 -41.70 -32.18
N VAL A 292 -23.53 -41.99 -33.00
CA VAL A 292 -23.73 -42.73 -34.25
C VAL A 292 -24.12 -44.16 -33.90
N GLN A 293 -25.13 -44.69 -34.56
CA GLN A 293 -25.50 -46.08 -34.41
C GLN A 293 -24.68 -46.95 -35.39
N PRO A 294 -24.06 -48.06 -34.94
CA PRO A 294 -23.33 -48.93 -35.83
C PRO A 294 -24.25 -49.48 -36.92
N VAL A 295 -23.74 -49.50 -38.15
CA VAL A 295 -24.45 -50.10 -39.29
C VAL A 295 -23.84 -51.46 -39.61
N ILE A 296 -24.69 -52.46 -39.66
CA ILE A 296 -24.29 -53.80 -40.01
C ILE A 296 -24.53 -54.02 -41.52
N GLY A 297 -23.46 -54.26 -42.27
CA GLY A 297 -23.49 -54.58 -43.69
C GLY A 297 -23.21 -56.05 -43.95
N GLY A 298 -23.43 -56.50 -45.19
CA GLY A 298 -23.18 -57.89 -45.68
C GLY A 298 -24.27 -58.87 -45.38
N ILE A 299 -25.19 -58.53 -44.47
CA ILE A 299 -26.36 -59.37 -44.14
C ILE A 299 -27.64 -58.55 -44.04
N GLU A 300 -28.79 -59.17 -44.30
CA GLU A 300 -30.10 -58.55 -44.18
C GLU A 300 -30.88 -59.17 -43.03
N ASN A 301 -31.61 -58.37 -42.27
CA ASN A 301 -32.40 -58.85 -41.13
C ASN A 301 -33.51 -59.82 -41.62
N GLY A 302 -33.62 -60.99 -40.98
CA GLY A 302 -34.61 -62.00 -41.29
C GLY A 302 -34.31 -62.85 -42.52
N LYS A 303 -33.17 -62.72 -43.21
CA LYS A 303 -32.75 -63.50 -44.35
C LYS A 303 -31.92 -64.72 -43.90
N THR A 304 -32.13 -65.82 -44.54
CA THR A 304 -31.34 -67.05 -44.37
C THR A 304 -30.36 -67.20 -45.51
N TYR A 305 -29.10 -67.46 -45.19
CA TYR A 305 -28.00 -67.65 -46.12
C TYR A 305 -27.56 -69.13 -46.13
N CYS A 306 -27.23 -69.65 -47.31
CA CYS A 306 -26.73 -71.03 -47.48
C CYS A 306 -25.20 -71.08 -47.60
N GLU A 307 -24.55 -69.90 -47.64
CA GLU A 307 -23.12 -69.79 -47.76
C GLU A 307 -22.61 -68.74 -46.71
N ALA A 308 -21.33 -68.89 -46.35
CA ALA A 308 -20.67 -67.97 -45.45
C ALA A 308 -20.79 -66.50 -45.95
N GLN A 309 -21.13 -65.58 -45.06
CA GLN A 309 -21.27 -64.17 -45.37
C GLN A 309 -20.16 -63.33 -44.66
N THR A 310 -19.64 -62.36 -45.37
CA THR A 310 -18.78 -61.35 -44.73
C THR A 310 -19.70 -60.26 -44.14
N VAL A 311 -19.65 -60.12 -42.83
CA VAL A 311 -20.36 -59.10 -42.08
C VAL A 311 -19.41 -57.91 -41.83
N THR A 312 -19.85 -56.73 -42.17
CA THR A 312 -19.09 -55.47 -41.92
C THR A 312 -19.79 -54.64 -40.87
N ILE A 313 -19.03 -54.02 -40.02
CA ILE A 313 -19.50 -53.06 -39.00
C ILE A 313 -19.01 -51.67 -39.37
N GLU A 314 -19.92 -50.82 -39.81
CA GLU A 314 -19.62 -49.40 -40.06
C GLU A 314 -19.80 -48.62 -38.75
N GLU A 315 -18.71 -48.57 -37.98
CA GLU A 315 -18.63 -47.87 -36.72
C GLU A 315 -17.17 -47.48 -36.47
N LYS A 316 -16.93 -46.22 -36.04
CA LYS A 316 -15.57 -45.73 -35.78
C LYS A 316 -15.01 -46.26 -34.45
N TYR A 317 -15.86 -46.39 -33.45
CA TYR A 317 -15.47 -46.77 -32.10
C TYR A 317 -16.03 -48.15 -31.70
N VAL A 318 -15.75 -49.15 -32.48
CA VAL A 318 -16.15 -50.55 -32.20
C VAL A 318 -15.35 -51.05 -30.99
N ASP A 319 -16.06 -51.46 -29.93
CA ASP A 319 -15.44 -52.12 -28.77
C ASP A 319 -15.52 -53.64 -28.94
N THR A 320 -16.72 -54.19 -28.87
CA THR A 320 -16.95 -55.64 -28.99
C THR A 320 -18.11 -55.95 -29.92
N VAL A 321 -17.93 -56.97 -30.68
CA VAL A 321 -19.01 -57.55 -31.50
C VAL A 321 -19.24 -59.02 -31.07
N THR A 322 -20.49 -59.38 -30.82
CA THR A 322 -20.85 -60.73 -30.43
C THR A 322 -21.86 -61.35 -31.41
N VAL A 323 -21.70 -62.63 -31.68
CA VAL A 323 -22.65 -63.44 -32.43
C VAL A 323 -23.20 -64.55 -31.52
N ASN A 324 -24.51 -64.53 -31.28
CA ASN A 324 -25.14 -65.43 -30.32
C ASN A 324 -24.50 -65.44 -28.94
N GLY A 325 -24.03 -64.30 -28.48
CA GLY A 325 -23.40 -64.15 -27.17
C GLY A 325 -21.91 -64.53 -27.13
N THR A 326 -21.30 -64.91 -28.24
CA THR A 326 -19.88 -65.22 -28.37
C THR A 326 -19.19 -64.08 -29.09
N GLU A 327 -18.12 -63.55 -28.49
CA GLU A 327 -17.30 -62.51 -29.06
C GLU A 327 -16.61 -62.98 -30.34
N VAL A 328 -16.61 -62.13 -31.36
CA VAL A 328 -15.96 -62.38 -32.65
C VAL A 328 -14.83 -61.38 -32.86
N THR A 329 -13.72 -61.83 -33.42
CA THR A 329 -12.58 -60.98 -33.77
C THR A 329 -12.86 -60.33 -35.12
N LEU A 330 -12.76 -58.96 -35.14
CA LEU A 330 -12.85 -58.21 -36.37
C LEU A 330 -11.47 -58.10 -37.04
N ASP A 331 -11.49 -58.04 -38.35
CA ASP A 331 -10.30 -57.69 -39.15
C ASP A 331 -10.06 -56.16 -39.15
N GLU A 332 -9.00 -55.71 -39.88
CA GLU A 332 -8.64 -54.31 -40.03
C GLU A 332 -9.70 -53.43 -40.71
N ASN A 333 -10.71 -54.01 -41.31
CA ASN A 333 -11.85 -53.35 -41.97
C ASN A 333 -13.14 -53.48 -41.15
N ASN A 334 -13.04 -53.77 -39.84
CA ASN A 334 -14.17 -54.04 -38.97
C ASN A 334 -15.14 -55.11 -39.53
N SER A 335 -14.59 -56.15 -40.10
CA SER A 335 -15.40 -57.27 -40.67
C SER A 335 -15.01 -58.59 -40.07
N PHE A 336 -15.96 -59.55 -40.18
CA PHE A 336 -15.77 -60.93 -39.81
C PHE A 336 -16.62 -61.86 -40.72
N THR A 337 -16.26 -63.14 -40.79
CA THR A 337 -17.03 -64.13 -41.56
C THR A 337 -18.04 -64.87 -40.67
N LEU A 338 -19.31 -64.79 -41.03
CA LEU A 338 -20.40 -65.54 -40.42
C LEU A 338 -20.57 -66.79 -41.26
N ALA A 339 -20.25 -67.96 -40.65
CA ALA A 339 -20.34 -69.30 -41.30
C ALA A 339 -21.69 -69.95 -41.08
#